data_cf56fe513e1d519d5bd4c910d74eb4cd
#
_entry.id   cf56fe513e1d519d5bd4c910d74eb4cd
#
_cell.length_a   1.000
_cell.length_b   1.000
_cell.length_c   1.000
_cell.angle_alpha   90.00
_cell.angle_beta   90.00
_cell.angle_gamma   90.00
#
_symmetry.space_group_name_H-M   'P 1'
#
loop_
_entity.id
_entity.type
_entity.pdbx_description
1 polymer ?
#
loop_
_entity_poly.entity_id
_entity_poly.type
_entity_poly.pdbx_seq_one_letter_code
_entity_poly.pdbx_strand_id
1 'polypeptide(L)'
;MISKIIKTCLIFFICLINVHCLASSITPDKLHAKVIKVVDGDTVYLKHKEFGKLKVRLADIDAPEKNQPYGSESTNILKGLIGQKIVELKKITVDRYKRIVGIIYYENTEINYYLVRKGYAWCYDRYNNRLKIKNAENLARQEKLGIWSSQGEAPIAPWNWRKKKGK
;
A
#
# COMPACT_ATOMS: atom_id res chain seq x y z
N MET A 1 49.71 -13.46 -34.54
CA MET A 1 48.50 -14.31 -34.32
C MET A 1 47.99 -14.20 -32.86
N ILE A 2 48.83 -14.21 -31.87
CA ILE A 2 48.49 -14.14 -30.43
C ILE A 2 47.79 -12.82 -30.05
N SER A 3 48.17 -11.69 -30.65
CA SER A 3 47.60 -10.34 -30.34
C SER A 3 46.11 -10.20 -30.71
N LYS A 4 45.62 -10.91 -31.76
CA LYS A 4 44.19 -10.88 -32.13
C LYS A 4 43.31 -11.69 -31.16
N ILE A 5 43.84 -12.82 -30.65
CA ILE A 5 43.10 -13.70 -29.73
C ILE A 5 42.88 -12.99 -28.35
N ILE A 6 43.89 -12.26 -27.86
CA ILE A 6 43.80 -11.53 -26.60
C ILE A 6 42.76 -10.39 -26.67
N LYS A 7 42.69 -9.66 -27.82
CA LYS A 7 41.70 -8.61 -28.03
C LYS A 7 40.27 -9.17 -28.07
N THR A 8 40.08 -10.33 -28.69
CA THR A 8 38.75 -10.96 -28.77
C THR A 8 38.28 -11.50 -27.44
N CYS A 9 39.16 -12.09 -26.62
CA CYS A 9 38.85 -12.53 -25.26
C CYS A 9 38.54 -11.35 -24.32
N LEU A 10 39.23 -10.21 -24.48
CA LEU A 10 38.99 -9.02 -23.64
C LEU A 10 37.62 -8.38 -23.93
N ILE A 11 37.20 -8.36 -25.20
CA ILE A 11 35.89 -7.84 -25.61
C ILE A 11 34.77 -8.73 -25.10
N PHE A 12 34.94 -10.07 -25.12
CA PHE A 12 33.96 -11.02 -24.58
C PHE A 12 33.83 -10.92 -23.06
N PHE A 13 34.95 -10.66 -22.34
CA PHE A 13 34.92 -10.50 -20.87
C PHE A 13 34.28 -9.19 -20.46
N ILE A 14 34.47 -8.09 -21.21
CA ILE A 14 33.80 -6.80 -20.94
C ILE A 14 32.29 -6.89 -21.22
N CYS A 15 31.86 -7.68 -22.23
CA CYS A 15 30.45 -7.89 -22.53
C CYS A 15 29.72 -8.69 -21.42
N LEU A 16 30.41 -9.65 -20.79
CA LEU A 16 29.84 -10.44 -19.67
C LEU A 16 29.67 -9.64 -18.38
N ILE A 17 30.49 -8.62 -18.13
CA ILE A 17 30.40 -7.77 -16.95
C ILE A 17 29.19 -6.80 -17.01
N ASN A 18 28.80 -6.38 -18.23
CA ASN A 18 27.68 -5.44 -18.41
C ASN A 18 26.29 -6.07 -18.31
N VAL A 19 26.16 -7.39 -18.37
CA VAL A 19 24.86 -8.08 -18.25
C VAL A 19 24.40 -8.22 -16.78
N HIS A 20 25.30 -8.07 -15.80
CA HIS A 20 24.96 -8.19 -14.37
C HIS A 20 24.48 -6.90 -13.71
N CYS A 21 24.52 -5.75 -14.39
CA CYS A 21 24.17 -4.46 -13.78
C CYS A 21 22.77 -3.93 -14.12
N LEU A 22 21.93 -4.68 -14.81
CA LEU A 22 20.56 -4.28 -15.19
C LEU A 22 19.44 -5.11 -14.59
N ALA A 23 19.72 -5.85 -13.52
CA ALA A 23 18.67 -6.35 -12.64
C ALA A 23 18.26 -5.25 -11.66
N SER A 24 17.85 -4.09 -12.16
CA SER A 24 17.01 -3.21 -11.35
C SER A 24 15.77 -4.02 -10.97
N SER A 25 15.56 -4.24 -9.69
CA SER A 25 14.48 -5.02 -9.12
C SER A 25 13.13 -4.39 -9.47
N ILE A 26 12.66 -4.59 -10.70
CA ILE A 26 11.31 -4.23 -11.11
C ILE A 26 10.39 -5.20 -10.37
N THR A 27 9.89 -4.76 -9.22
CA THR A 27 8.82 -5.51 -8.56
C THR A 27 7.65 -5.59 -9.53
N PRO A 28 7.13 -6.79 -9.85
CA PRO A 28 6.02 -6.93 -10.77
C PRO A 28 4.81 -6.14 -10.28
N ASP A 29 3.94 -5.71 -11.21
CA ASP A 29 2.74 -4.94 -10.88
C ASP A 29 1.78 -5.71 -9.97
N LYS A 30 1.81 -7.03 -10.01
CA LYS A 30 1.04 -7.93 -9.14
C LYS A 30 1.95 -8.95 -8.47
N LEU A 31 1.81 -9.12 -7.17
CA LEU A 31 2.54 -10.13 -6.42
C LEU A 31 1.72 -10.67 -5.24
N HIS A 32 1.99 -11.93 -4.86
CA HIS A 32 1.41 -12.55 -3.68
C HIS A 32 2.43 -12.55 -2.54
N ALA A 33 2.03 -12.02 -1.38
CA ALA A 33 2.92 -11.92 -0.24
C ALA A 33 2.16 -12.08 1.08
N LYS A 34 2.85 -12.60 2.11
CA LYS A 34 2.27 -12.77 3.44
C LYS A 34 2.26 -11.45 4.21
N VAL A 35 1.13 -11.05 4.78
CA VAL A 35 1.04 -9.94 5.73
C VAL A 35 1.71 -10.36 7.04
N ILE A 36 2.83 -9.73 7.39
CA ILE A 36 3.58 -10.05 8.62
C ILE A 36 3.31 -9.04 9.74
N LYS A 37 2.82 -7.85 9.40
CA LYS A 37 2.47 -6.81 10.38
C LYS A 37 1.48 -5.82 9.78
N VAL A 38 0.43 -5.50 10.52
CA VAL A 38 -0.41 -4.32 10.29
C VAL A 38 0.13 -3.20 11.18
N VAL A 39 0.47 -2.05 10.59
CA VAL A 39 1.06 -0.90 11.29
C VAL A 39 -0.03 0.01 11.83
N ASP A 40 -0.99 0.35 10.98
CA ASP A 40 -2.16 1.18 11.23
C ASP A 40 -3.29 0.80 10.27
N GLY A 41 -4.35 1.59 10.17
CA GLY A 41 -5.54 1.27 9.37
C GLY A 41 -5.33 1.27 7.84
N ASP A 42 -4.13 1.64 7.33
CA ASP A 42 -3.84 1.69 5.90
C ASP A 42 -2.39 1.36 5.54
N THR A 43 -1.59 0.91 6.49
CA THR A 43 -0.17 0.57 6.27
C THR A 43 0.15 -0.82 6.82
N VAL A 44 0.75 -1.65 5.98
CA VAL A 44 1.14 -3.03 6.33
C VAL A 44 2.58 -3.33 5.95
N TYR A 45 3.16 -4.36 6.56
CA TYR A 45 4.37 -5.02 6.08
C TYR A 45 4.00 -6.38 5.48
N LEU A 46 4.47 -6.61 4.26
CA LEU A 46 4.37 -7.90 3.58
C LEU A 46 5.75 -8.58 3.56
N LYS A 47 5.77 -9.91 3.51
CA LYS A 47 6.96 -10.72 3.24
C LYS A 47 6.76 -11.46 1.93
N HIS A 48 7.57 -11.12 0.93
CA HIS A 48 7.65 -11.81 -0.36
C HIS A 48 8.88 -12.70 -0.39
N LYS A 49 8.81 -13.84 -1.09
CA LYS A 49 9.91 -14.82 -1.16
C LYS A 49 11.18 -14.25 -1.79
N GLU A 50 11.06 -13.43 -2.82
CA GLU A 50 12.17 -12.87 -3.60
C GLU A 50 12.53 -11.44 -3.15
N PHE A 51 11.53 -10.59 -2.89
CA PHE A 51 11.73 -9.17 -2.56
C PHE A 51 11.83 -8.90 -1.06
N GLY A 52 11.78 -9.94 -0.23
CA GLY A 52 11.91 -9.80 1.22
C GLY A 52 10.76 -9.02 1.87
N LYS A 53 11.10 -8.10 2.76
CA LYS A 53 10.12 -7.30 3.52
C LYS A 53 9.74 -6.03 2.76
N LEU A 54 8.46 -5.88 2.46
CA LEU A 54 7.88 -4.75 1.73
C LEU A 54 6.99 -3.94 2.66
N LYS A 55 7.17 -2.62 2.71
CA LYS A 55 6.24 -1.70 3.39
C LYS A 55 5.23 -1.18 2.37
N VAL A 56 3.95 -1.42 2.63
CA VAL A 56 2.86 -1.08 1.71
C VAL A 56 1.92 -0.08 2.36
N ARG A 57 1.62 1.00 1.65
CA ARG A 57 0.56 1.97 1.92
C ARG A 57 -0.62 1.66 1.01
N LEU A 58 -1.78 1.42 1.58
CA LEU A 58 -2.99 1.18 0.82
C LEU A 58 -3.35 2.44 0.01
N ALA A 59 -3.53 2.28 -1.30
CA ALA A 59 -3.80 3.38 -2.23
C ALA A 59 -5.20 3.94 -2.06
N ASP A 60 -5.38 5.24 -2.39
CA ASP A 60 -6.66 5.95 -2.53
C ASP A 60 -7.46 6.07 -1.23
N ILE A 61 -6.91 5.68 -0.10
CA ILE A 61 -7.56 5.77 1.21
C ILE A 61 -6.66 6.44 2.24
N ASP A 62 -7.23 6.98 3.31
CA ASP A 62 -6.50 7.49 4.48
C ASP A 62 -7.27 7.09 5.74
N ALA A 63 -6.66 6.24 6.56
CA ALA A 63 -7.27 5.77 7.79
C ALA A 63 -7.00 6.73 8.96
N PRO A 64 -7.84 6.73 10.00
CA PRO A 64 -7.57 7.49 11.20
C PRO A 64 -6.21 7.15 11.79
N GLU A 65 -5.51 8.16 12.29
CA GLU A 65 -4.24 7.99 13.00
C GLU A 65 -4.45 7.18 14.30
N LYS A 66 -3.42 6.48 14.77
CA LYS A 66 -3.53 5.62 15.97
C LYS A 66 -4.13 6.30 17.20
N ASN A 67 -3.87 7.59 17.37
CA ASN A 67 -4.34 8.41 18.48
C ASN A 67 -5.51 9.31 18.09
N GLN A 68 -6.15 9.04 16.98
CA GLN A 68 -7.38 9.66 16.51
C GLN A 68 -8.56 8.74 16.86
N PRO A 69 -9.76 9.28 17.13
CA PRO A 69 -10.96 8.46 17.24
C PRO A 69 -11.07 7.49 16.05
N TYR A 70 -11.44 6.24 16.31
CA TYR A 70 -11.48 5.12 15.35
C TYR A 70 -10.10 4.63 14.81
N GLY A 71 -8.96 5.18 15.23
CA GLY A 71 -7.64 4.75 14.75
C GLY A 71 -7.29 3.32 15.15
N SER A 72 -7.52 2.98 16.41
CA SER A 72 -7.31 1.61 16.90
C SER A 72 -8.29 0.63 16.26
N GLU A 73 -9.55 1.04 16.07
CA GLU A 73 -10.58 0.22 15.45
C GLU A 73 -10.25 -0.09 13.99
N SER A 74 -9.91 0.92 13.17
CA SER A 74 -9.47 0.73 11.78
C SER A 74 -8.28 -0.22 11.68
N THR A 75 -7.30 -0.07 12.58
CA THR A 75 -6.13 -0.95 12.66
C THR A 75 -6.54 -2.39 12.97
N ASN A 76 -7.43 -2.60 13.95
CA ASN A 76 -7.89 -3.93 14.36
C ASN A 76 -8.73 -4.60 13.28
N ILE A 77 -9.58 -3.85 12.59
CA ILE A 77 -10.35 -4.36 11.45
C ILE A 77 -9.41 -4.81 10.33
N LEU A 78 -8.45 -3.99 9.92
CA LEU A 78 -7.48 -4.39 8.89
C LEU A 78 -6.68 -5.62 9.33
N LYS A 79 -6.27 -5.69 10.60
CA LYS A 79 -5.57 -6.85 11.16
C LYS A 79 -6.44 -8.11 11.16
N GLY A 80 -7.73 -8.01 11.49
CA GLY A 80 -8.68 -9.13 11.44
C GLY A 80 -8.89 -9.65 10.02
N LEU A 81 -8.98 -8.75 9.04
CA LEU A 81 -9.21 -9.10 7.64
C LEU A 81 -8.00 -9.84 7.01
N ILE A 82 -6.80 -9.29 7.16
CA ILE A 82 -5.64 -9.75 6.39
C ILE A 82 -4.40 -10.10 7.22
N GLY A 83 -4.45 -9.97 8.55
CA GLY A 83 -3.30 -10.28 9.40
C GLY A 83 -2.84 -11.74 9.24
N GLN A 84 -1.53 -11.96 8.99
CA GLN A 84 -0.91 -13.27 8.73
C GLN A 84 -1.41 -14.00 7.47
N LYS A 85 -2.27 -13.40 6.65
CA LYS A 85 -2.79 -13.98 5.41
C LYS A 85 -1.82 -13.75 4.24
N ILE A 86 -1.94 -14.57 3.19
CA ILE A 86 -1.32 -14.33 1.89
C ILE A 86 -2.32 -13.49 1.08
N VAL A 87 -1.87 -12.33 0.60
CA VAL A 87 -2.68 -11.38 -0.15
C VAL A 87 -2.09 -11.12 -1.54
N GLU A 88 -2.92 -10.75 -2.50
CA GLU A 88 -2.45 -10.17 -3.76
C GLU A 88 -2.24 -8.67 -3.55
N LEU A 89 -1.06 -8.17 -3.87
CA LEU A 89 -0.75 -6.75 -3.96
C LEU A 89 -0.69 -6.35 -5.44
N LYS A 90 -1.52 -5.39 -5.85
CA LYS A 90 -1.39 -4.65 -7.11
C LYS A 90 -0.65 -3.35 -6.83
N LYS A 91 0.62 -3.27 -7.25
CA LYS A 91 1.45 -2.08 -7.12
C LYS A 91 0.97 -1.00 -8.07
N ILE A 92 0.90 0.24 -7.61
CA ILE A 92 0.60 1.43 -8.41
C ILE A 92 1.87 2.27 -8.57
N THR A 93 2.54 2.59 -7.44
CA THR A 93 3.74 3.43 -7.43
C THR A 93 4.58 3.18 -6.17
N VAL A 94 5.64 3.95 -6.01
CA VAL A 94 6.43 4.03 -4.77
C VAL A 94 6.45 5.49 -4.34
N ASP A 95 6.16 5.74 -3.07
CA ASP A 95 6.13 7.10 -2.55
C ASP A 95 7.54 7.60 -2.13
N ARG A 96 7.62 8.90 -1.76
CA ARG A 96 8.87 9.53 -1.30
C ARG A 96 9.48 8.89 -0.04
N TYR A 97 8.69 8.12 0.70
CA TYR A 97 9.14 7.39 1.90
C TYR A 97 9.54 5.94 1.57
N LYS A 98 9.70 5.61 0.29
CA LYS A 98 10.03 4.27 -0.22
C LYS A 98 9.01 3.20 0.15
N ARG A 99 7.73 3.58 0.40
CA ARG A 99 6.64 2.62 0.56
C ARG A 99 6.04 2.29 -0.80
N ILE A 100 5.69 1.03 -1.02
CA ILE A 100 4.86 0.66 -2.16
C ILE A 100 3.45 1.19 -1.90
N VAL A 101 2.92 1.98 -2.82
CA VAL A 101 1.52 2.39 -2.82
C VAL A 101 0.76 1.43 -3.72
N GLY A 102 -0.25 0.76 -3.18
CA GLY A 102 -0.93 -0.29 -3.92
C GLY A 102 -2.31 -0.66 -3.40
N ILE A 103 -2.96 -1.55 -4.15
CA ILE A 103 -4.26 -2.11 -3.82
C ILE A 103 -4.04 -3.54 -3.34
N ILE A 104 -4.64 -3.89 -2.21
CA ILE A 104 -4.57 -5.24 -1.64
C ILE A 104 -5.89 -5.96 -1.91
N TYR A 105 -5.78 -7.20 -2.40
CA TYR A 105 -6.90 -8.13 -2.55
C TYR A 105 -6.70 -9.35 -1.65
N TYR A 106 -7.77 -9.77 -1.01
CA TYR A 106 -7.85 -11.02 -0.27
C TYR A 106 -9.18 -11.71 -0.56
N GLU A 107 -9.14 -12.97 -0.99
CA GLU A 107 -10.35 -13.76 -1.37
C GLU A 107 -11.28 -12.97 -2.30
N ASN A 108 -10.76 -12.42 -3.39
CA ASN A 108 -11.45 -11.58 -4.38
C ASN A 108 -12.00 -10.25 -3.83
N THR A 109 -11.79 -9.92 -2.56
CA THR A 109 -12.22 -8.66 -1.95
C THR A 109 -11.10 -7.62 -2.05
N GLU A 110 -11.40 -6.46 -2.63
CA GLU A 110 -10.53 -5.29 -2.59
C GLU A 110 -10.58 -4.68 -1.18
N ILE A 111 -9.52 -4.83 -0.42
CA ILE A 111 -9.44 -4.40 0.99
C ILE A 111 -9.53 -2.87 1.11
N ASN A 112 -8.88 -2.13 0.23
CA ASN A 112 -8.96 -0.66 0.19
C ASN A 112 -10.41 -0.18 0.07
N TYR A 113 -11.17 -0.76 -0.86
CA TYR A 113 -12.59 -0.46 -1.04
C TYR A 113 -13.42 -0.85 0.18
N TYR A 114 -13.19 -2.04 0.72
CA TYR A 114 -13.92 -2.55 1.90
C TYR A 114 -13.80 -1.60 3.08
N LEU A 115 -12.58 -1.14 3.39
CA LEU A 115 -12.33 -0.24 4.52
C LEU A 115 -13.11 1.06 4.40
N VAL A 116 -13.11 1.68 3.21
CA VAL A 116 -13.89 2.92 2.97
C VAL A 116 -15.39 2.64 3.01
N ARG A 117 -15.86 1.56 2.35
CA ARG A 117 -17.29 1.20 2.28
C ARG A 117 -17.89 0.89 3.66
N LYS A 118 -17.07 0.40 4.58
CA LYS A 118 -17.48 0.09 5.97
C LYS A 118 -17.18 1.23 6.95
N GLY A 119 -16.67 2.37 6.46
CA GLY A 119 -16.40 3.53 7.29
C GLY A 119 -15.18 3.39 8.20
N TYR A 120 -14.15 2.62 7.81
CA TYR A 120 -12.90 2.49 8.56
C TYR A 120 -11.75 3.31 7.97
N ALA A 121 -11.96 3.94 6.81
CA ALA A 121 -11.03 4.87 6.19
C ALA A 121 -11.79 5.92 5.37
N TRP A 122 -11.15 7.08 5.16
CA TRP A 122 -11.60 8.11 4.21
C TRP A 122 -11.16 7.77 2.80
N CYS A 123 -11.92 8.21 1.80
CA CYS A 123 -11.43 8.36 0.44
C CYS A 123 -10.34 9.45 0.42
N TYR A 124 -9.17 9.15 -0.18
CA TYR A 124 -8.07 10.08 -0.34
C TYR A 124 -7.75 10.25 -1.82
N ASP A 125 -8.40 11.22 -2.45
CA ASP A 125 -8.40 11.44 -3.89
C ASP A 125 -7.26 12.33 -4.41
N ARG A 126 -6.31 12.69 -3.53
CA ARG A 126 -5.22 13.65 -3.85
C ARG A 126 -4.34 13.21 -5.03
N TYR A 127 -4.22 11.91 -5.27
CA TYR A 127 -3.32 11.36 -6.29
C TYR A 127 -4.03 10.54 -7.36
N ASN A 128 -5.25 10.08 -7.11
CA ASN A 128 -5.99 9.25 -8.03
C ASN A 128 -7.49 9.37 -7.75
N ASN A 129 -8.26 9.74 -8.76
CA ASN A 129 -9.71 9.95 -8.61
C ASN A 129 -10.47 8.66 -8.94
N ARG A 130 -10.36 7.64 -8.07
CA ARG A 130 -11.14 6.41 -8.23
C ARG A 130 -12.59 6.63 -7.76
N LEU A 131 -13.49 6.90 -8.71
CA LEU A 131 -14.93 7.08 -8.44
C LEU A 131 -15.53 5.97 -7.57
N LYS A 132 -15.06 4.72 -7.74
CA LYS A 132 -15.48 3.58 -6.91
C LYS A 132 -15.23 3.83 -5.41
N ILE A 133 -14.07 4.37 -5.03
CA ILE A 133 -13.72 4.64 -3.62
C ILE A 133 -14.52 5.82 -3.09
N LYS A 134 -14.69 6.88 -3.89
CA LYS A 134 -15.51 8.02 -3.53
C LYS A 134 -16.98 7.64 -3.31
N ASN A 135 -17.54 6.83 -4.20
CA ASN A 135 -18.91 6.31 -4.04
C ASN A 135 -19.04 5.42 -2.80
N ALA A 136 -18.01 4.61 -2.49
CA ALA A 136 -17.99 3.80 -1.28
C ALA A 136 -18.06 4.65 -0.01
N GLU A 137 -17.33 5.77 0.05
CA GLU A 137 -17.41 6.73 1.16
C GLU A 137 -18.80 7.35 1.27
N ASN A 138 -19.38 7.80 0.15
CA ASN A 138 -20.71 8.38 0.15
C ASN A 138 -21.76 7.41 0.72
N LEU A 139 -21.71 6.14 0.32
CA LEU A 139 -22.58 5.09 0.86
C LEU A 139 -22.34 4.87 2.35
N ALA A 140 -21.09 4.80 2.80
CA ALA A 140 -20.76 4.64 4.21
C ALA A 140 -21.30 5.80 5.08
N ARG A 141 -21.23 7.03 4.56
CA ARG A 141 -21.80 8.24 5.20
C ARG A 141 -23.33 8.18 5.29
N GLN A 142 -24.00 7.82 4.21
CA GLN A 142 -25.45 7.69 4.17
C GLN A 142 -25.95 6.63 5.15
N GLU A 143 -25.25 5.50 5.24
CA GLU A 143 -25.58 4.39 6.14
C GLU A 143 -25.02 4.59 7.56
N LYS A 144 -24.35 5.71 7.85
CA LYS A 144 -23.75 6.05 9.15
C LYS A 144 -22.83 4.96 9.71
N LEU A 145 -21.96 4.39 8.85
CA LEU A 145 -21.07 3.29 9.24
C LEU A 145 -19.74 3.78 9.80
N GLY A 146 -19.19 3.05 10.78
CA GLY A 146 -17.87 3.26 11.35
C GLY A 146 -17.67 4.72 11.81
N ILE A 147 -16.65 5.40 11.26
CA ILE A 147 -16.36 6.82 11.56
C ILE A 147 -17.53 7.78 11.30
N TRP A 148 -18.52 7.38 10.51
CA TRP A 148 -19.70 8.17 10.18
C TRP A 148 -20.88 7.93 11.12
N SER A 149 -20.76 7.00 12.10
CA SER A 149 -21.83 6.66 13.03
C SER A 149 -22.00 7.67 14.17
N SER A 150 -21.03 8.57 14.36
CA SER A 150 -21.05 9.56 15.45
C SER A 150 -22.27 10.48 15.33
N GLN A 151 -23.01 10.63 16.44
CA GLN A 151 -24.14 11.56 16.55
C GLN A 151 -23.71 12.97 17.01
N GLY A 152 -22.41 13.18 17.24
CA GLY A 152 -21.83 14.44 17.73
C GLY A 152 -21.14 15.24 16.63
N GLU A 153 -19.94 15.77 16.93
CA GLU A 153 -19.15 16.51 15.99
C GLU A 153 -18.76 15.66 14.77
N ALA A 154 -18.71 16.30 13.59
CA ALA A 154 -18.29 15.65 12.36
C ALA A 154 -16.87 15.07 12.52
N PRO A 155 -16.63 13.84 12.07
CA PRO A 155 -15.33 13.21 12.22
C PRO A 155 -14.25 13.98 11.46
N ILE A 156 -13.10 14.19 12.12
CA ILE A 156 -11.97 14.92 11.53
C ILE A 156 -11.23 14.00 10.58
N ALA A 157 -10.97 14.46 9.35
CA ALA A 157 -10.18 13.69 8.41
C ALA A 157 -8.71 13.56 8.86
N PRO A 158 -8.01 12.42 8.58
CA PRO A 158 -6.65 12.18 9.07
C PRO A 158 -5.65 13.25 8.67
N TRP A 159 -5.73 13.78 7.44
CA TRP A 159 -4.86 14.88 6.99
C TRP A 159 -5.06 16.18 7.77
N ASN A 160 -6.27 16.45 8.26
CA ASN A 160 -6.56 17.60 9.12
C ASN A 160 -6.10 17.35 10.56
N TRP A 161 -6.24 16.11 11.04
CA TRP A 161 -5.72 15.68 12.34
C TRP A 161 -4.20 15.86 12.44
N ARG A 162 -3.46 15.43 11.41
CA ARG A 162 -2.00 15.65 11.33
C ARG A 162 -1.61 17.13 11.37
N LYS A 163 -2.36 18.01 10.69
CA LYS A 163 -2.12 19.46 10.70
C LYS A 163 -2.34 20.11 12.09
N LYS A 164 -3.32 19.62 12.86
CA LYS A 164 -3.56 20.13 14.22
C LYS A 164 -2.45 19.76 15.20
N LYS A 165 -1.76 18.62 14.98
CA LYS A 165 -0.66 18.16 15.86
C LYS A 165 0.72 18.68 15.48
N GLY A 166 0.90 19.21 14.29
CA GLY A 166 2.15 19.83 13.84
C GLY A 166 2.25 21.33 14.15
N LYS A 167 1.25 21.85 14.86
CA LYS A 167 1.25 23.19 15.48
C LYS A 167 1.45 23.07 16.98
#